data_16cc35c3ea9d83a7f67146e57a876c75
#
_entry.id   16cc35c3ea9d83a7f67146e57a876c75
#
_cell.length_a   1.000
_cell.length_b   1.000
_cell.length_c   1.000
_cell.angle_alpha   90.00
_cell.angle_beta   90.00
_cell.angle_gamma   90.00
#
_symmetry.space_group_name_H-M   'P 1'
#
loop_
_entity.id
_entity.type
_entity.pdbx_description
1 polymer ?
#
loop_
_entity_poly.entity_id
_entity_poly.type
_entity_poly.pdbx_seq_one_letter_code
_entity_poly.pdbx_strand_id
1 'polypeptide(L)'
;MITTANVTMQFGAKPLFENISVRFGEGNRYGMIGANGCGKSTFMKILNGSLTPTNGNVSFAPNTRVGELSQDQFAFEQYSVIDTVIMGHKELSAIKVERDRIYSLPDMTEEDGIQVADLEVQFAEMDGYSAESRAGEILLGAGIEESVHFGLMSEIAPGRKLRV
;
A
#
# COMPACT_ATOMS: atom_id res chain seq x y z
N MET A 1 4.64 -1.56 16.43
CA MET A 1 4.98 -2.92 16.96
C MET A 1 4.00 -3.94 16.39
N ILE A 2 4.50 -5.10 15.91
CA ILE A 2 3.68 -6.22 15.39
C ILE A 2 3.92 -7.43 16.29
N THR A 3 2.86 -8.16 16.64
CA THR A 3 2.97 -9.37 17.46
C THR A 3 2.17 -10.49 16.81
N THR A 4 2.77 -11.67 16.69
CA THR A 4 2.07 -12.89 16.28
C THR A 4 1.88 -13.81 17.48
N ALA A 5 0.73 -14.48 17.55
CA ALA A 5 0.40 -15.43 18.61
C ALA A 5 -0.12 -16.73 17.96
N ASN A 6 0.65 -17.81 18.15
CA ASN A 6 0.34 -19.16 17.70
C ASN A 6 -0.04 -19.27 16.20
N VAL A 7 0.58 -18.44 15.36
CA VAL A 7 0.28 -18.40 13.93
C VAL A 7 0.66 -19.71 13.28
N THR A 8 -0.33 -20.33 12.63
CA THR A 8 -0.19 -21.58 11.88
C THR A 8 -0.76 -21.38 10.50
N MET A 9 -0.07 -21.87 9.48
CA MET A 9 -0.54 -21.87 8.11
C MET A 9 -0.46 -23.24 7.48
N GLN A 10 -1.58 -23.66 6.87
CA GLN A 10 -1.72 -24.98 6.26
C GLN A 10 -2.51 -24.86 4.95
N PHE A 11 -1.98 -25.38 3.86
CA PHE A 11 -2.63 -25.44 2.55
C PHE A 11 -3.03 -26.87 2.15
N GLY A 12 -2.58 -27.89 2.88
CA GLY A 12 -2.82 -29.29 2.57
C GLY A 12 -2.78 -30.14 3.83
N ALA A 13 -2.40 -31.40 3.71
CA ALA A 13 -2.38 -32.34 4.84
C ALA A 13 -1.35 -32.02 5.94
N LYS A 14 -0.32 -31.24 5.59
CA LYS A 14 0.73 -30.85 6.55
C LYS A 14 0.79 -29.34 6.65
N PRO A 15 1.03 -28.79 7.85
CA PRO A 15 1.23 -27.36 8.01
C PRO A 15 2.53 -26.92 7.30
N LEU A 16 2.47 -25.74 6.70
CA LEU A 16 3.64 -25.05 6.12
C LEU A 16 4.55 -24.55 7.24
N PHE A 17 3.95 -24.01 8.29
CA PHE A 17 4.56 -23.68 9.58
C PHE A 17 3.46 -23.64 10.65
N GLU A 18 3.86 -23.81 11.93
CA GLU A 18 2.90 -23.88 13.04
C GLU A 18 3.43 -23.19 14.30
N ASN A 19 2.49 -22.69 15.10
CA ASN A 19 2.73 -22.14 16.43
C ASN A 19 3.77 -20.99 16.48
N ILE A 20 3.84 -20.15 15.44
CA ILE A 20 4.78 -19.03 15.40
C ILE A 20 4.26 -17.90 16.29
N SER A 21 5.00 -17.63 17.37
CA SER A 21 4.74 -16.51 18.29
C SER A 21 5.99 -15.64 18.37
N VAL A 22 5.95 -14.47 17.73
CA VAL A 22 7.08 -13.54 17.64
C VAL A 22 6.58 -12.11 17.88
N ARG A 23 7.42 -11.32 18.52
CA ARG A 23 7.18 -9.90 18.73
C ARG A 23 8.23 -9.06 17.97
N PHE A 24 7.77 -8.25 17.03
CA PHE A 24 8.59 -7.32 16.27
C PHE A 24 8.54 -5.94 16.94
N GLY A 25 9.61 -5.56 17.64
CA GLY A 25 9.71 -4.28 18.32
C GLY A 25 10.08 -3.14 17.38
N GLU A 26 9.83 -1.93 17.81
CA GLU A 26 10.18 -0.72 17.07
C GLU A 26 11.70 -0.51 17.01
N GLY A 27 12.17 0.14 15.95
CA GLY A 27 13.58 0.47 15.74
C GLY A 27 14.49 -0.72 15.39
N ASN A 28 13.94 -1.94 15.32
CA ASN A 28 14.72 -3.14 15.03
C ASN A 28 14.58 -3.57 13.57
N ARG A 29 15.58 -4.27 13.07
CA ARG A 29 15.57 -4.95 11.77
C ARG A 29 15.58 -6.45 12.00
N TYR A 30 14.64 -7.15 11.37
CA TYR A 30 14.49 -8.61 11.50
C TYR A 30 14.75 -9.26 10.14
N GLY A 31 15.66 -10.25 10.10
CA GLY A 31 15.90 -11.07 8.93
C GLY A 31 15.17 -12.41 9.05
N MET A 32 14.44 -12.78 8.00
CA MET A 32 13.80 -14.09 7.90
C MET A 32 14.60 -15.02 6.99
N ILE A 33 15.19 -16.07 7.57
CA ILE A 33 16.06 -17.00 6.86
C ILE A 33 15.40 -18.37 6.81
N GLY A 34 15.55 -19.08 5.71
CA GLY A 34 15.02 -20.44 5.53
C GLY A 34 15.10 -20.88 4.07
N ALA A 35 14.93 -22.18 3.84
CA ALA A 35 14.93 -22.79 2.52
C ALA A 35 13.82 -22.22 1.60
N ASN A 36 13.97 -22.36 0.28
CA ASN A 36 12.90 -22.01 -0.64
C ASN A 36 11.67 -22.91 -0.39
N GLY A 37 10.48 -22.30 -0.42
CA GLY A 37 9.23 -23.02 -0.15
C GLY A 37 8.87 -23.20 1.33
N CYS A 38 9.73 -22.80 2.30
CA CYS A 38 9.41 -22.96 3.74
C CYS A 38 8.36 -21.96 4.28
N GLY A 39 7.77 -21.11 3.43
CA GLY A 39 6.67 -20.21 3.81
C GLY A 39 7.06 -18.79 4.17
N LYS A 40 8.29 -18.32 3.90
CA LYS A 40 8.72 -16.94 4.19
C LYS A 40 7.77 -15.88 3.61
N SER A 41 7.50 -15.94 2.32
CA SER A 41 6.59 -15.01 1.64
C SER A 41 5.15 -15.14 2.13
N THR A 42 4.72 -16.35 2.49
CA THR A 42 3.39 -16.60 3.09
C THR A 42 3.27 -15.94 4.45
N PHE A 43 4.32 -16.05 5.28
CA PHE A 43 4.34 -15.40 6.59
C PHE A 43 4.36 -13.87 6.46
N MET A 44 5.09 -13.30 5.48
CA MET A 44 5.04 -11.87 5.19
C MET A 44 3.63 -11.40 4.81
N LYS A 45 2.91 -12.17 3.97
CA LYS A 45 1.51 -11.89 3.62
C LYS A 45 0.55 -11.96 4.82
N ILE A 46 0.86 -12.80 5.80
CA ILE A 46 0.10 -12.84 7.06
C ILE A 46 0.42 -11.60 7.91
N LEU A 47 1.69 -11.19 7.98
CA LEU A 47 2.11 -10.00 8.73
C LEU A 47 1.54 -8.70 8.17
N ASN A 48 1.36 -8.56 6.84
CA ASN A 48 0.76 -7.38 6.21
C ASN A 48 -0.78 -7.42 6.15
N GLY A 49 -1.40 -8.53 6.58
CA GLY A 49 -2.86 -8.71 6.57
C GLY A 49 -3.47 -9.13 5.25
N SER A 50 -2.67 -9.38 4.19
CA SER A 50 -3.18 -9.84 2.89
C SER A 50 -3.54 -11.33 2.87
N LEU A 51 -3.16 -12.07 3.90
CA LEU A 51 -3.49 -13.48 4.06
C LEU A 51 -3.87 -13.79 5.51
N THR A 52 -5.03 -14.42 5.71
CA THR A 52 -5.47 -14.87 7.04
C THR A 52 -4.79 -16.20 7.37
N PRO A 53 -4.18 -16.36 8.57
CA PRO A 53 -3.61 -17.62 8.98
C PRO A 53 -4.70 -18.68 9.24
N THR A 54 -4.35 -19.95 9.14
CA THR A 54 -5.26 -21.07 9.47
C THR A 54 -5.60 -21.07 10.97
N ASN A 55 -4.65 -20.70 11.82
CA ASN A 55 -4.85 -20.56 13.26
C ASN A 55 -3.92 -19.48 13.82
N GLY A 56 -4.25 -18.95 15.00
CA GLY A 56 -3.52 -17.85 15.63
C GLY A 56 -3.94 -16.49 15.09
N ASN A 57 -3.25 -15.45 15.52
CA ASN A 57 -3.55 -14.08 15.10
C ASN A 57 -2.30 -13.20 15.01
N VAL A 58 -2.44 -12.12 14.25
CA VAL A 58 -1.47 -11.01 14.21
C VAL A 58 -2.14 -9.78 14.82
N SER A 59 -1.43 -9.11 15.69
CA SER A 59 -1.89 -7.86 16.30
C SER A 59 -0.90 -6.73 16.08
N PHE A 60 -1.42 -5.54 15.88
CA PHE A 60 -0.67 -4.31 15.67
C PHE A 60 -0.86 -3.37 16.84
N ALA A 61 0.18 -2.65 17.23
CA ALA A 61 0.00 -1.55 18.17
C ALA A 61 -0.92 -0.47 17.55
N PRO A 62 -1.68 0.28 18.35
CA PRO A 62 -2.50 1.37 17.85
C PRO A 62 -1.70 2.31 16.94
N ASN A 63 -2.32 2.79 15.87
CA ASN A 63 -1.72 3.70 14.89
C ASN A 63 -0.46 3.16 14.15
N THR A 64 -0.24 1.84 14.16
CA THR A 64 0.86 1.24 13.39
C THR A 64 0.54 1.29 11.90
N ARG A 65 1.36 2.00 11.12
CA ARG A 65 1.32 1.93 9.66
C ARG A 65 2.17 0.76 9.19
N VAL A 66 1.62 -0.07 8.32
CA VAL A 66 2.31 -1.21 7.71
C VAL A 66 2.48 -0.92 6.23
N GLY A 67 3.72 -0.83 5.78
CA GLY A 67 4.07 -0.74 4.36
C GLY A 67 4.69 -2.06 3.89
N GLU A 68 4.45 -2.43 2.65
CA GLU A 68 5.06 -3.57 1.99
C GLU A 68 5.79 -3.10 0.74
N LEU A 69 7.05 -3.50 0.59
CA LEU A 69 7.76 -3.34 -0.66
C LEU A 69 7.40 -4.52 -1.57
N SER A 70 6.60 -4.25 -2.60
CA SER A 70 6.27 -5.24 -3.63
C SER A 70 7.47 -5.49 -4.54
N GLN A 71 7.64 -6.75 -4.97
CA GLN A 71 8.64 -7.12 -5.98
C GLN A 71 8.12 -6.93 -7.41
N ASP A 72 6.82 -6.66 -7.59
CA ASP A 72 6.22 -6.43 -8.90
C ASP A 72 6.41 -4.97 -9.32
N GLN A 73 7.49 -4.73 -10.05
CA GLN A 73 7.82 -3.41 -10.60
C GLN A 73 6.92 -2.99 -11.79
N PHE A 74 6.04 -3.88 -12.25
CA PHE A 74 5.15 -3.64 -13.40
C PHE A 74 3.70 -3.39 -12.99
N ALA A 75 3.37 -3.53 -11.69
CA ALA A 75 2.00 -3.42 -11.18
C ALA A 75 1.34 -2.05 -11.46
N PHE A 76 2.15 -1.00 -11.63
CA PHE A 76 1.67 0.38 -11.75
C PHE A 76 1.96 1.04 -13.10
N GLU A 77 2.32 0.28 -14.14
CA GLU A 77 2.75 0.82 -15.44
C GLU A 77 1.74 1.74 -16.12
N GLN A 78 0.47 1.57 -15.84
CA GLN A 78 -0.64 2.34 -16.41
C GLN A 78 -0.90 3.68 -15.69
N TYR A 79 -0.28 3.91 -14.55
CA TYR A 79 -0.48 5.11 -13.74
C TYR A 79 0.67 6.10 -13.95
N SER A 80 0.41 7.38 -13.65
CA SER A 80 1.50 8.35 -13.58
C SER A 80 2.41 8.08 -12.37
N VAL A 81 3.64 8.56 -12.44
CA VAL A 81 4.60 8.40 -11.33
C VAL A 81 4.08 9.03 -10.05
N ILE A 82 3.52 10.22 -10.15
CA ILE A 82 3.00 10.96 -9.00
C ILE A 82 1.74 10.29 -8.41
N ASP A 83 0.83 9.79 -9.26
CA ASP A 83 -0.35 9.06 -8.79
C ASP A 83 0.05 7.75 -8.10
N THR A 84 1.10 7.07 -8.59
CA THR A 84 1.62 5.84 -7.96
C THR A 84 2.07 6.11 -6.52
N VAL A 85 2.72 7.25 -6.25
CA VAL A 85 3.08 7.64 -4.88
C VAL A 85 1.83 7.94 -4.04
N ILE A 86 0.85 8.66 -4.60
CA ILE A 86 -0.40 8.99 -3.91
C ILE A 86 -1.20 7.71 -3.57
N MET A 87 -1.16 6.69 -4.44
CA MET A 87 -1.80 5.37 -4.21
C MET A 87 -1.25 4.65 -2.98
N GLY A 88 -0.06 5.00 -2.49
CA GLY A 88 0.45 4.55 -1.20
C GLY A 88 -0.44 4.95 -0.02
N HIS A 89 -1.22 6.04 -0.15
CA HIS A 89 -2.28 6.42 0.79
C HIS A 89 -3.63 5.92 0.25
N LYS A 90 -3.94 4.65 0.51
CA LYS A 90 -5.07 3.94 -0.09
C LYS A 90 -6.41 4.67 0.04
N GLU A 91 -6.68 5.24 1.22
CA GLU A 91 -7.92 5.94 1.52
C GLU A 91 -8.05 7.24 0.71
N LEU A 92 -7.00 8.07 0.73
CA LEU A 92 -6.95 9.29 -0.06
C LEU A 92 -7.06 9.01 -1.56
N SER A 93 -6.37 7.97 -2.04
CA SER A 93 -6.44 7.56 -3.45
C SER A 93 -7.84 7.12 -3.85
N ALA A 94 -8.54 6.35 -3.01
CA ALA A 94 -9.91 5.93 -3.28
C ALA A 94 -10.86 7.13 -3.37
N ILE A 95 -10.74 8.08 -2.44
CA ILE A 95 -11.53 9.33 -2.45
C ILE A 95 -11.23 10.15 -3.71
N LYS A 96 -9.95 10.32 -4.06
CA LYS A 96 -9.55 11.05 -5.29
C LYS A 96 -10.19 10.43 -6.53
N VAL A 97 -10.08 9.12 -6.70
CA VAL A 97 -10.61 8.40 -7.87
C VAL A 97 -12.12 8.56 -7.97
N GLU A 98 -12.86 8.38 -6.87
CA GLU A 98 -14.31 8.49 -6.89
C GLU A 98 -14.79 9.92 -7.13
N ARG A 99 -14.15 10.90 -6.50
CA ARG A 99 -14.39 12.32 -6.73
C ARG A 99 -14.19 12.70 -8.20
N ASP A 100 -13.05 12.33 -8.77
CA ASP A 100 -12.69 12.64 -10.15
C ASP A 100 -13.63 11.92 -11.14
N ARG A 101 -14.10 10.70 -10.80
CA ARG A 101 -15.12 9.97 -11.54
C ARG A 101 -16.44 10.77 -11.61
N ILE A 102 -16.92 11.25 -10.46
CA ILE A 102 -18.18 12.01 -10.41
C ILE A 102 -18.05 13.32 -11.20
N TYR A 103 -16.95 14.06 -11.03
CA TYR A 103 -16.71 15.30 -11.79
C TYR A 103 -16.60 15.07 -13.30
N SER A 104 -16.26 13.88 -13.75
CA SER A 104 -16.18 13.54 -15.18
C SER A 104 -17.54 13.18 -15.80
N LEU A 105 -18.61 13.07 -15.01
CA LEU A 105 -19.95 12.77 -15.52
C LEU A 105 -20.47 13.94 -16.35
N PRO A 106 -21.01 13.70 -17.56
CA PRO A 106 -21.55 14.75 -18.42
C PRO A 106 -22.79 15.42 -17.82
N ASP A 107 -23.60 14.64 -17.07
CA ASP A 107 -24.80 15.11 -16.39
C ASP A 107 -24.77 14.59 -14.94
N MET A 108 -24.43 15.48 -14.00
CA MET A 108 -24.45 15.16 -12.57
C MET A 108 -25.87 15.23 -12.04
N THR A 109 -26.28 14.20 -11.29
CA THR A 109 -27.54 14.19 -10.54
C THR A 109 -27.38 14.96 -9.22
N GLU A 110 -28.52 15.24 -8.56
CA GLU A 110 -28.51 15.83 -7.21
C GLU A 110 -27.78 14.93 -6.18
N GLU A 111 -27.94 13.61 -6.30
CA GLU A 111 -27.26 12.62 -5.46
C GLU A 111 -25.74 12.63 -5.69
N ASP A 112 -25.31 12.74 -6.95
CA ASP A 112 -23.88 12.89 -7.29
C ASP A 112 -23.30 14.18 -6.68
N GLY A 113 -24.06 15.27 -6.70
CA GLY A 113 -23.69 16.54 -6.10
C GLY A 113 -23.49 16.44 -4.58
N ILE A 114 -24.36 15.74 -3.88
CA ILE A 114 -24.22 15.47 -2.43
C ILE A 114 -23.01 14.58 -2.18
N GLN A 115 -22.86 13.51 -2.93
CA GLN A 115 -21.74 12.57 -2.76
C GLN A 115 -20.39 13.26 -2.98
N VAL A 116 -20.25 14.07 -4.02
CA VAL A 116 -18.99 14.77 -4.30
C VAL A 116 -18.67 15.81 -3.23
N ALA A 117 -19.68 16.47 -2.64
CA ALA A 117 -19.48 17.41 -1.54
C ALA A 117 -18.92 16.71 -0.29
N ASP A 118 -19.44 15.53 0.04
CA ASP A 118 -18.92 14.72 1.16
C ASP A 118 -17.49 14.22 0.89
N LEU A 119 -17.19 13.82 -0.35
CA LEU A 119 -15.84 13.41 -0.75
C LEU A 119 -14.85 14.58 -0.70
N GLU A 120 -15.27 15.81 -1.04
CA GLU A 120 -14.43 17.00 -0.92
C GLU A 120 -14.05 17.31 0.53
N VAL A 121 -14.99 17.15 1.46
CA VAL A 121 -14.70 17.31 2.90
C VAL A 121 -13.65 16.28 3.34
N GLN A 122 -13.86 15.00 3.02
CA GLN A 122 -12.93 13.93 3.38
C GLN A 122 -11.55 14.14 2.73
N PHE A 123 -11.52 14.57 1.46
CA PHE A 123 -10.29 14.87 0.75
C PHE A 123 -9.50 16.02 1.39
N ALA A 124 -10.20 17.06 1.82
CA ALA A 124 -9.59 18.20 2.53
C ALA A 124 -9.04 17.78 3.91
N GLU A 125 -9.79 16.98 4.68
CA GLU A 125 -9.37 16.47 6.00
C GLU A 125 -8.10 15.61 5.93
N MET A 126 -7.86 14.95 4.78
CA MET A 126 -6.65 14.15 4.53
C MET A 126 -5.52 14.95 3.88
N ASP A 127 -5.58 16.28 3.86
CA ASP A 127 -4.63 17.13 3.14
C ASP A 127 -4.50 16.79 1.64
N GLY A 128 -5.59 16.36 1.01
CA GLY A 128 -5.60 15.87 -0.37
C GLY A 128 -5.13 16.91 -1.39
N TYR A 129 -5.44 18.19 -1.18
CA TYR A 129 -5.00 19.28 -2.06
C TYR A 129 -3.48 19.50 -2.09
N SER A 130 -2.77 19.08 -1.05
CA SER A 130 -1.31 19.13 -1.01
C SER A 130 -0.64 17.80 -1.38
N ALA A 131 -1.43 16.75 -1.69
CA ALA A 131 -0.91 15.40 -1.93
C ALA A 131 0.06 15.34 -3.11
N GLU A 132 -0.24 16.02 -4.21
CA GLU A 132 0.63 16.08 -5.39
C GLU A 132 1.95 16.79 -5.08
N SER A 133 1.91 17.91 -4.38
CA SER A 133 3.12 18.63 -3.98
C SER A 133 4.02 17.77 -3.07
N ARG A 134 3.42 17.11 -2.07
CA ARG A 134 4.15 16.21 -1.17
C ARG A 134 4.70 14.98 -1.90
N ALA A 135 3.94 14.41 -2.82
CA ALA A 135 4.41 13.29 -3.65
C ALA A 135 5.60 13.72 -4.52
N GLY A 136 5.55 14.91 -5.10
CA GLY A 136 6.66 15.50 -5.87
C GLY A 136 7.92 15.68 -5.02
N GLU A 137 7.81 16.18 -3.80
CA GLU A 137 8.94 16.32 -2.87
C GLU A 137 9.56 14.96 -2.52
N ILE A 138 8.72 13.94 -2.27
CA ILE A 138 9.17 12.57 -2.00
C ILE A 138 9.92 12.00 -3.20
N LEU A 139 9.39 12.19 -4.41
CA LEU A 139 10.01 11.72 -5.66
C LEU A 139 11.37 12.38 -5.90
N LEU A 140 11.47 13.70 -5.71
CA LEU A 140 12.75 14.42 -5.79
C LEU A 140 13.75 13.87 -4.77
N GLY A 141 13.31 13.63 -3.53
CA GLY A 141 14.13 13.00 -2.49
C GLY A 141 14.58 11.58 -2.85
N ALA A 142 13.80 10.83 -3.61
CA ALA A 142 14.15 9.51 -4.14
C ALA A 142 15.03 9.56 -5.41
N GLY A 143 15.36 10.76 -5.91
CA GLY A 143 16.17 10.95 -7.11
C GLY A 143 15.39 10.74 -8.42
N ILE A 144 14.09 11.00 -8.41
CA ILE A 144 13.21 11.01 -9.59
C ILE A 144 12.99 12.47 -9.99
N GLU A 145 13.41 12.82 -11.20
CA GLU A 145 13.35 14.19 -11.72
C GLU A 145 11.91 14.66 -11.94
N GLU A 146 11.62 15.93 -11.68
CA GLU A 146 10.29 16.54 -11.82
C GLU A 146 9.71 16.36 -13.23
N SER A 147 10.55 16.38 -14.26
CA SER A 147 10.17 16.20 -15.66
C SER A 147 9.42 14.91 -15.98
N VAL A 148 9.55 13.89 -15.11
CA VAL A 148 8.90 12.57 -15.30
C VAL A 148 7.75 12.32 -14.32
N HIS A 149 7.45 13.21 -13.38
CA HIS A 149 6.45 12.99 -12.36
C HIS A 149 5.04 12.76 -12.92
N PHE A 150 4.68 13.46 -13.99
CA PHE A 150 3.38 13.31 -14.65
C PHE A 150 3.39 12.33 -15.83
N GLY A 151 4.56 11.76 -16.16
CA GLY A 151 4.70 10.68 -17.14
C GLY A 151 4.24 9.33 -16.58
N LEU A 152 4.08 8.34 -17.45
CA LEU A 152 3.66 7.00 -17.04
C LEU A 152 4.80 6.23 -16.38
N MET A 153 4.45 5.38 -15.42
CA MET A 153 5.40 4.43 -14.82
C MET A 153 6.04 3.50 -15.85
N SER A 154 5.33 3.16 -16.95
CA SER A 154 5.90 2.36 -18.06
C SER A 154 7.12 3.01 -18.72
N GLU A 155 7.20 4.34 -18.73
CA GLU A 155 8.27 5.11 -19.37
C GLU A 155 9.54 5.23 -18.51
N ILE A 156 9.44 4.86 -17.23
CA ILE A 156 10.57 4.94 -16.30
C ILE A 156 11.45 3.68 -16.39
N ALA A 157 12.77 3.88 -16.33
CA ALA A 157 13.72 2.79 -16.30
C ALA A 157 13.48 1.85 -15.08
N PRO A 158 13.60 0.52 -15.24
CA PRO A 158 13.27 -0.46 -14.19
C PRO A 158 13.95 -0.19 -12.84
N GLY A 159 15.20 0.25 -12.84
CA GLY A 159 15.94 0.57 -11.61
C GLY A 159 15.39 1.82 -10.87
N ARG A 160 14.65 2.70 -11.54
CA ARG A 160 13.97 3.85 -10.93
C ARG A 160 12.56 3.48 -10.45
N LYS A 161 11.87 2.53 -11.11
CA LYS A 161 10.53 2.06 -10.69
C LYS A 161 10.51 1.54 -9.26
N LEU A 162 11.60 0.93 -8.79
CA LEU A 162 11.73 0.42 -7.42
C LEU A 162 11.87 1.50 -6.34
N ARG A 163 12.01 2.76 -6.75
CA ARG A 163 12.12 3.90 -5.81
C ARG A 163 10.81 4.68 -5.67
N VAL A 164 9.89 4.48 -6.61
CA VAL A 164 8.52 4.97 -6.60
C VAL A 164 7.62 4.04 -5.83
#